data_43fa175c84382b7f57f1b4e4ed9f73c1
#
_entry.id   43fa175c84382b7f57f1b4e4ed9f73c1
#
_cell.length_a   1.000
_cell.length_b   1.000
_cell.length_c   1.000
_cell.angle_alpha   90.00
_cell.angle_beta   90.00
_cell.angle_gamma   90.00
#
_symmetry.space_group_name_H-M   'P 1'
#
loop_
_entity.id
_entity.type
_entity.pdbx_description
1 polymer ?
#
loop_
_entity_poly.entity_id
_entity_poly.type
_entity_poly.pdbx_seq_one_letter_code
_entity_poly.pdbx_strand_id
1 'polypeptide(L)'
;MIHNRLRELSRSGAKLTCTVDGVAMSGGSIIMCACDTVKVNPSSIIMIHKCWQFLFGGYNADELREQATQQDAWDKMQSEVYKRKTGLSETVIMHMMADTTYMTGREAIEK
;
A
#
# COMPACT_ATOMS: atom_id res chain seq x y z
N MET A 1 -2.80 -2.42 -13.61
CA MET A 1 -2.54 -2.71 -12.18
C MET A 1 -3.79 -3.33 -11.55
N ILE A 2 -3.61 -4.38 -10.76
CA ILE A 2 -4.74 -5.12 -10.14
C ILE A 2 -5.63 -4.20 -9.30
N HIS A 3 -5.05 -3.33 -8.48
CA HIS A 3 -5.80 -2.37 -7.67
C HIS A 3 -6.78 -1.55 -8.52
N ASN A 4 -6.27 -0.95 -9.60
CA ASN A 4 -7.09 -0.07 -10.44
C ASN A 4 -8.18 -0.85 -11.16
N ARG A 5 -7.90 -2.08 -11.59
CA ARG A 5 -8.88 -2.93 -12.23
C ARG A 5 -10.01 -3.30 -11.27
N LEU A 6 -9.68 -3.60 -10.02
CA LEU A 6 -10.68 -3.87 -9.00
C LEU A 6 -11.55 -2.64 -8.72
N ARG A 7 -10.95 -1.45 -8.71
CA ARG A 7 -11.72 -0.21 -8.54
C ARG A 7 -12.66 0.04 -9.72
N GLU A 8 -12.24 -0.29 -10.94
CA GLU A 8 -13.12 -0.20 -12.10
C GLU A 8 -14.33 -1.11 -11.97
N LEU A 9 -14.12 -2.35 -11.51
CA LEU A 9 -15.19 -3.32 -11.28
C LEU A 9 -16.16 -2.80 -10.21
N SER A 10 -15.65 -2.22 -9.13
CA SER A 10 -16.48 -1.63 -8.09
C SER A 10 -17.34 -0.49 -8.63
N ARG A 11 -16.75 0.41 -9.41
CA ARG A 11 -17.46 1.53 -10.02
C ARG A 11 -18.55 1.09 -10.99
N SER A 12 -18.39 -0.07 -11.63
CA SER A 12 -19.39 -0.62 -12.54
C SER A 12 -20.51 -1.37 -11.83
N GLY A 13 -20.56 -1.36 -10.50
CA GLY A 13 -21.63 -1.91 -9.70
C GLY A 13 -21.29 -3.18 -8.93
N ALA A 14 -20.12 -3.77 -9.14
CA ALA A 14 -19.69 -4.94 -8.38
C ALA A 14 -19.34 -4.54 -6.95
N LYS A 15 -19.76 -5.35 -5.97
CA LYS A 15 -19.34 -5.18 -4.58
C LYS A 15 -18.15 -6.09 -4.33
N LEU A 16 -17.03 -5.48 -3.92
CA LEU A 16 -15.80 -6.20 -3.67
C LEU A 16 -15.58 -6.34 -2.17
N THR A 17 -15.39 -7.58 -1.74
CA THR A 17 -15.04 -7.89 -0.35
C THR A 17 -13.70 -8.61 -0.33
N CYS A 18 -12.79 -8.12 0.50
CA CYS A 18 -11.50 -8.74 0.73
C CYS A 18 -11.46 -9.30 2.14
N THR A 19 -11.06 -10.54 2.30
CA THR A 19 -10.83 -11.15 3.60
C THR A 19 -9.34 -11.38 3.80
N VAL A 20 -8.79 -10.84 4.88
CA VAL A 20 -7.38 -11.05 5.23
C VAL A 20 -7.32 -12.15 6.27
N ASP A 21 -6.99 -13.37 5.82
CA ASP A 21 -6.91 -14.53 6.71
C ASP A 21 -5.58 -14.61 7.46
N GLY A 22 -4.50 -14.23 6.82
CA GLY A 22 -3.17 -14.31 7.43
C GLY A 22 -2.41 -13.01 7.30
N VAL A 23 -1.91 -12.73 6.11
CA VAL A 23 -1.00 -11.61 5.88
C VAL A 23 -1.42 -10.79 4.68
N ALA A 24 -1.43 -9.47 4.81
CA ALA A 24 -1.52 -8.55 3.69
C ALA A 24 -0.34 -7.58 3.78
N MET A 25 0.70 -7.84 3.01
CA MET A 25 1.94 -7.08 3.04
C MET A 25 2.23 -6.49 1.67
N SER A 26 2.80 -5.29 1.65
CA SER A 26 3.27 -4.66 0.40
C SER A 26 2.17 -4.62 -0.67
N GLY A 27 2.36 -5.29 -1.81
CA GLY A 27 1.38 -5.38 -2.89
C GLY A 27 0.04 -5.96 -2.45
N GLY A 28 0.05 -6.91 -1.52
CA GLY A 28 -1.16 -7.48 -0.94
C GLY A 28 -1.99 -6.44 -0.20
N SER A 29 -1.35 -5.51 0.52
CA SER A 29 -2.07 -4.43 1.19
C SER A 29 -2.68 -3.44 0.20
N ILE A 30 -2.03 -3.20 -0.94
CA ILE A 30 -2.57 -2.36 -2.02
C ILE A 30 -3.84 -2.98 -2.61
N ILE A 31 -3.81 -4.29 -2.89
CA ILE A 31 -4.98 -5.01 -3.39
C ILE A 31 -6.12 -4.96 -2.38
N MET A 32 -5.82 -5.16 -1.11
CA MET A 32 -6.80 -5.04 -0.02
C MET A 32 -7.48 -3.69 -0.03
N CYS A 33 -6.73 -2.60 -0.23
CA CYS A 33 -7.27 -1.25 -0.26
C CYS A 33 -8.18 -0.97 -1.46
N ALA A 34 -8.17 -1.81 -2.49
CA ALA A 34 -9.05 -1.68 -3.64
C ALA A 34 -10.47 -2.17 -3.35
N CYS A 35 -10.67 -2.97 -2.32
CA CYS A 35 -11.96 -3.57 -2.01
C CYS A 35 -12.86 -2.59 -1.26
N ASP A 36 -14.17 -2.69 -1.48
CA ASP A 36 -15.16 -1.84 -0.82
C ASP A 36 -15.27 -2.18 0.67
N THR A 37 -15.24 -3.47 0.97
CA THR A 37 -15.30 -3.98 2.33
C THR A 37 -14.07 -4.85 2.58
N VAL A 38 -13.39 -4.60 3.69
CA VAL A 38 -12.22 -5.39 4.10
C VAL A 38 -12.55 -6.06 5.44
N LYS A 39 -12.51 -7.39 5.45
CA LYS A 39 -12.68 -8.19 6.65
C LYS A 39 -11.32 -8.69 7.09
N VAL A 40 -10.97 -8.49 8.34
CA VAL A 40 -9.68 -8.91 8.89
C VAL A 40 -9.88 -9.81 10.09
N ASN A 41 -9.03 -10.83 10.17
CA ASN A 41 -8.92 -11.63 11.38
C ASN A 41 -8.13 -10.79 12.40
N PRO A 42 -8.51 -10.74 13.69
CA PRO A 42 -7.77 -9.95 14.68
C PRO A 42 -6.28 -10.28 14.77
N SER A 43 -5.89 -11.50 14.43
CA SER A 43 -4.49 -11.94 14.43
C SER A 43 -3.81 -11.85 13.07
N SER A 44 -4.49 -11.36 12.03
CA SER A 44 -3.88 -11.12 10.72
C SER A 44 -2.83 -10.01 10.82
N ILE A 45 -1.87 -10.04 9.91
CA ILE A 45 -0.81 -9.03 9.84
C ILE A 45 -0.96 -8.22 8.56
N ILE A 46 -1.00 -6.91 8.71
CA ILE A 46 -0.99 -5.95 7.59
C ILE A 46 0.27 -5.13 7.72
N MET A 47 1.01 -4.99 6.62
CA MET A 47 2.26 -4.23 6.61
C MET A 47 2.30 -3.27 5.44
N ILE A 48 2.71 -2.05 5.71
CA ILE A 48 2.96 -1.03 4.71
C ILE A 48 4.40 -0.52 4.84
N HIS A 49 5.04 -0.27 3.70
CA HIS A 49 6.40 0.25 3.67
C HIS A 49 6.65 0.99 2.36
N LYS A 50 7.74 1.77 2.33
CA LYS A 50 8.20 2.41 1.10
C LYS A 50 8.74 1.38 0.13
N CYS A 51 8.70 1.70 -1.16
CA CYS A 51 9.31 0.87 -2.20
C CYS A 51 10.82 0.81 -2.02
N TRP A 52 11.38 -0.35 -2.37
CA TRP A 52 12.82 -0.53 -2.47
C TRP A 52 13.11 -1.40 -3.67
N GLN A 53 14.34 -1.33 -4.18
CA GLN A 53 14.76 -2.13 -5.32
C GLN A 53 16.23 -2.47 -5.21
N PHE A 54 16.62 -3.57 -5.85
CA PHE A 54 18.02 -3.89 -6.05
C PHE A 54 18.56 -3.14 -7.27
N LEU A 55 19.75 -2.57 -7.13
CA LEU A 55 20.46 -1.93 -8.23
C LEU A 55 21.73 -2.75 -8.53
N PHE A 56 21.89 -3.12 -9.80
CA PHE A 56 23.04 -3.88 -10.27
C PHE A 56 23.78 -3.07 -11.32
N GLY A 57 25.13 -3.04 -11.25
CA GLY A 57 25.98 -2.34 -12.20
C GLY A 57 26.48 -1.00 -11.68
N GLY A 58 27.10 -0.24 -12.57
CA GLY A 58 27.64 1.07 -12.24
C GLY A 58 26.63 2.17 -12.50
N TYR A 59 26.52 3.10 -11.57
CA TYR A 59 25.64 4.27 -11.68
C TYR A 59 26.40 5.52 -11.28
N ASN A 60 26.24 6.59 -12.07
CA ASN A 60 26.73 7.91 -11.64
C ASN A 60 25.68 8.59 -10.74
N ALA A 61 26.04 9.77 -10.20
CA ALA A 61 25.17 10.47 -9.26
C ALA A 61 23.82 10.86 -9.88
N ASP A 62 23.83 11.29 -11.14
CA ASP A 62 22.59 11.70 -11.81
C ASP A 62 21.66 10.51 -12.04
N GLU A 63 22.22 9.37 -12.42
CA GLU A 63 21.45 8.15 -12.61
C GLU A 63 20.85 7.66 -11.29
N LEU A 64 21.59 7.74 -10.19
CA LEU A 64 21.07 7.39 -8.86
C LEU A 64 19.94 8.33 -8.43
N ARG A 65 20.07 9.63 -8.72
CA ARG A 65 19.02 10.60 -8.42
C ARG A 65 17.76 10.31 -9.23
N GLU A 66 17.92 9.93 -10.49
CA GLU A 66 16.78 9.55 -11.34
C GLU A 66 16.06 8.33 -10.78
N GLN A 67 16.80 7.31 -10.35
CA GLN A 67 16.22 6.13 -9.71
C GLN A 67 15.47 6.50 -8.43
N ALA A 68 16.06 7.38 -7.61
CA ALA A 68 15.42 7.86 -6.39
C ALA A 68 14.11 8.61 -6.70
N THR A 69 14.11 9.44 -7.74
CA THR A 69 12.90 10.17 -8.18
C THR A 69 11.80 9.21 -8.60
N GLN A 70 12.15 8.15 -9.33
CA GLN A 70 11.18 7.13 -9.73
C GLN A 70 10.59 6.41 -8.52
N GLN A 71 11.42 6.05 -7.54
CA GLN A 71 10.94 5.43 -6.31
C GLN A 71 10.04 6.35 -5.50
N ASP A 72 10.36 7.64 -5.45
CA ASP A 72 9.52 8.64 -4.78
C ASP A 72 8.14 8.70 -5.43
N ALA A 73 8.07 8.60 -6.75
CA ALA A 73 6.79 8.58 -7.46
C ALA A 73 5.98 7.32 -7.12
N TRP A 74 6.64 6.16 -7.02
CA TRP A 74 5.99 4.92 -6.60
C TRP A 74 5.47 5.02 -5.16
N ASP A 75 6.28 5.57 -4.25
CA ASP A 75 5.88 5.77 -2.85
C ASP A 75 4.67 6.69 -2.76
N LYS A 76 4.67 7.76 -3.55
CA LYS A 76 3.54 8.70 -3.58
C LYS A 76 2.26 8.01 -4.08
N MET A 77 2.38 7.22 -5.14
CA MET A 77 1.24 6.47 -5.67
C MET A 77 0.65 5.54 -4.61
N GLN A 78 1.52 4.80 -3.91
CA GLN A 78 1.08 3.92 -2.83
C GLN A 78 0.46 4.69 -1.68
N SER A 79 1.04 5.83 -1.30
CA SER A 79 0.50 6.66 -0.23
C SER A 79 -0.90 7.16 -0.55
N GLU A 80 -1.18 7.50 -1.81
CA GLU A 80 -2.52 7.91 -2.24
C GLU A 80 -3.53 6.78 -2.07
N VAL A 81 -3.13 5.54 -2.37
CA VAL A 81 -4.00 4.36 -2.18
C VAL A 81 -4.36 4.20 -0.70
N TYR A 82 -3.36 4.23 0.19
CA TYR A 82 -3.59 4.09 1.63
C TYR A 82 -4.40 5.25 2.19
N LYS A 83 -4.10 6.48 1.76
CA LYS A 83 -4.82 7.69 2.17
C LYS A 83 -6.30 7.60 1.82
N ARG A 84 -6.60 7.18 0.60
CA ARG A 84 -7.99 7.05 0.15
C ARG A 84 -8.76 6.02 0.98
N LYS A 85 -8.10 4.89 1.29
CA LYS A 85 -8.76 3.80 2.03
C LYS A 85 -8.94 4.13 3.51
N THR A 86 -7.95 4.77 4.12
CA THR A 86 -7.94 5.01 5.57
C THR A 86 -8.50 6.38 5.98
N GLY A 87 -8.45 7.36 5.09
CA GLY A 87 -8.77 8.74 5.43
C GLY A 87 -7.69 9.46 6.22
N LEU A 88 -6.55 8.81 6.49
CA LEU A 88 -5.42 9.46 7.17
C LEU A 88 -4.71 10.45 6.25
N SER A 89 -4.03 11.43 6.84
CA SER A 89 -3.29 12.42 6.06
C SER A 89 -2.07 11.81 5.37
N GLU A 90 -1.63 12.45 4.29
CA GLU A 90 -0.43 12.02 3.57
C GLU A 90 0.79 11.96 4.47
N THR A 91 0.95 12.96 5.36
CA THR A 91 2.08 13.01 6.30
C THR A 91 2.09 11.78 7.21
N VAL A 92 0.95 11.41 7.77
CA VAL A 92 0.83 10.23 8.63
C VAL A 92 1.14 8.96 7.85
N ILE A 93 0.58 8.80 6.67
CA ILE A 93 0.81 7.63 5.82
C ILE A 93 2.30 7.51 5.44
N MET A 94 2.93 8.61 5.05
CA MET A 94 4.35 8.59 4.67
C MET A 94 5.24 8.21 5.86
N HIS A 95 4.92 8.66 7.06
CA HIS A 95 5.64 8.22 8.27
C HIS A 95 5.47 6.73 8.53
N MET A 96 4.26 6.22 8.40
CA MET A 96 3.99 4.79 8.58
C MET A 96 4.76 3.95 7.56
N MET A 97 4.83 4.38 6.31
CA MET A 97 5.58 3.70 5.27
C MET A 97 7.09 3.75 5.53
N ALA A 98 7.60 4.90 5.96
CA ALA A 98 9.03 5.07 6.26
C ALA A 98 9.48 4.17 7.41
N ASP A 99 8.61 3.97 8.39
CA ASP A 99 8.90 3.15 9.57
C ASP A 99 8.62 1.66 9.35
N THR A 100 8.13 1.28 8.18
CA THR A 100 7.69 -0.09 7.89
C THR A 100 6.71 -0.57 8.95
N THR A 101 5.48 -0.05 8.88
CA THR A 101 4.48 -0.29 9.92
C THR A 101 3.82 -1.65 9.77
N TYR A 102 3.83 -2.43 10.83
CA TYR A 102 3.10 -3.69 10.94
C TYR A 102 1.88 -3.46 11.83
N MET A 103 0.74 -4.02 11.42
CA MET A 103 -0.50 -3.90 12.18
C MET A 103 -1.18 -5.26 12.25
N THR A 104 -1.69 -5.62 13.44
CA THR A 104 -2.62 -6.73 13.53
C THR A 104 -3.95 -6.30 12.93
N GLY A 105 -4.81 -7.28 12.61
CA GLY A 105 -6.14 -6.97 12.09
C GLY A 105 -6.91 -6.04 13.02
N ARG A 106 -6.79 -6.24 14.33
CA ARG A 106 -7.42 -5.37 15.34
C ARG A 106 -6.92 -3.94 15.27
N GLU A 107 -5.59 -3.76 15.21
CA GLU A 107 -4.98 -2.42 15.12
C GLU A 107 -5.36 -1.72 13.83
N ALA A 108 -5.47 -2.44 12.73
CA ALA A 108 -5.85 -1.88 11.44
C ALA A 108 -7.27 -1.32 11.46
N ILE A 109 -8.20 -1.96 12.20
CA ILE A 109 -9.57 -1.46 12.35
C ILE A 109 -9.59 -0.16 13.17
N GLU A 110 -8.76 -0.07 14.19
CA GLU A 110 -8.70 1.11 15.07
C GLU A 110 -8.04 2.32 14.41
N LYS A 111 -7.28 2.12 13.37
CA LYS A 111 -6.60 3.17 12.61
C LYS A 111 -7.22 3.33 11.21
#